data_d670f73d71391df6ebb2ab152dd74698
#
_entry.id   d670f73d71391df6ebb2ab152dd74698
#
_cell.length_a   1.000
_cell.length_b   1.000
_cell.length_c   1.000
_cell.angle_alpha   90.00
_cell.angle_beta   90.00
_cell.angle_gamma   90.00
#
_symmetry.space_group_name_H-M   'P 1'
#
loop_
_entity.id
_entity.type
_entity.pdbx_description
1 polymer ?
#
loop_
_entity_poly.entity_id
_entity_poly.type
_entity_poly.pdbx_seq_one_letter_code
_entity_poly.pdbx_strand_id
1 'polypeptide(L)'
;DYEYVIISDYDKGFIYWDDIEWICSRHSSVFLDTKKELDTWAFDAKYIKINNFEAERSCVMVEHLGEKVIQTCGSDGVFWNGDLFPVKDKVETLDVSGAGDTFLAALVVRYSQDKKIASSIKYANKQASKVVSKRGTSVPD
;
A
#
# COMPACT_ATOMS: atom_id res chain seq x y z
N ASP A 1 -3.54 -4.15 23.10
CA ASP A 1 -4.49 -3.41 22.27
C ASP A 1 -3.79 -2.53 21.28
N TYR A 2 -3.80 -2.93 20.02
CA TYR A 2 -3.21 -2.14 18.95
C TYR A 2 -4.34 -1.50 18.14
N GLU A 3 -4.26 -0.19 17.95
CA GLU A 3 -5.24 0.54 17.17
C GLU A 3 -5.09 0.24 15.67
N TYR A 4 -3.87 0.03 15.21
CA TYR A 4 -3.58 -0.25 13.80
C TYR A 4 -2.62 -1.43 13.68
N VAL A 5 -2.87 -2.27 12.69
CA VAL A 5 -2.02 -3.42 12.38
C VAL A 5 -1.58 -3.31 10.93
N ILE A 6 -0.29 -3.48 10.69
CA ILE A 6 0.28 -3.52 9.35
C ILE A 6 0.73 -4.94 9.06
N ILE A 7 0.25 -5.50 7.96
CA ILE A 7 0.73 -6.79 7.47
C ILE A 7 1.50 -6.54 6.18
N SER A 8 2.79 -6.86 6.20
CA SER A 8 3.64 -6.78 5.01
C SER A 8 4.03 -8.20 4.65
N ASP A 9 3.48 -8.69 3.55
CA ASP A 9 3.61 -10.08 3.13
C ASP A 9 4.27 -10.17 1.76
N TYR A 10 5.50 -10.70 1.73
CA TYR A 10 6.27 -10.89 0.50
C TYR A 10 6.00 -12.24 -0.17
N ASP A 11 5.05 -13.01 0.36
CA ASP A 11 4.66 -14.34 -0.17
C ASP A 11 5.82 -15.33 -0.22
N LYS A 12 6.59 -15.38 0.87
CA LYS A 12 7.75 -16.28 1.02
C LYS A 12 7.48 -17.44 1.97
N GLY A 13 6.21 -17.74 2.26
CA GLY A 13 5.83 -18.86 3.11
C GLY A 13 5.82 -18.58 4.61
N PHE A 14 6.00 -17.34 5.03
CA PHE A 14 5.98 -16.98 6.45
C PHE A 14 4.57 -16.74 6.97
N ILE A 15 3.67 -16.28 6.10
CA ILE A 15 2.28 -16.04 6.46
C ILE A 15 1.40 -16.54 5.32
N TYR A 16 0.32 -17.23 5.67
CA TYR A 16 -0.61 -17.80 4.70
C TYR A 16 -1.90 -16.97 4.65
N TRP A 17 -2.69 -17.16 3.60
CA TRP A 17 -3.91 -16.39 3.40
C TRP A 17 -4.91 -16.52 4.56
N ASP A 18 -4.99 -17.70 5.16
CA ASP A 18 -5.89 -17.94 6.30
C ASP A 18 -5.40 -17.24 7.57
N ASP A 19 -4.08 -17.06 7.74
CA ASP A 19 -3.52 -16.26 8.83
C ASP A 19 -3.92 -14.79 8.66
N ILE A 20 -3.84 -14.27 7.45
CA ILE A 20 -4.22 -12.89 7.15
C ILE A 20 -5.71 -12.68 7.42
N GLU A 21 -6.54 -13.61 6.95
CA GLU A 21 -7.97 -13.57 7.18
C GLU A 21 -8.29 -13.56 8.68
N TRP A 22 -7.62 -14.41 9.44
CA TRP A 22 -7.81 -14.49 10.89
C TRP A 22 -7.45 -13.18 11.57
N ILE A 23 -6.31 -12.58 11.22
CA ILE A 23 -5.87 -11.31 11.79
C ILE A 23 -6.87 -10.20 11.45
N CYS A 24 -7.30 -10.12 10.21
CA CYS A 24 -8.25 -9.11 9.76
C CYS A 24 -9.62 -9.27 10.44
N SER A 25 -10.02 -10.49 10.78
CA SER A 25 -11.27 -10.72 11.49
C SER A 25 -11.22 -10.27 12.94
N ARG A 26 -10.03 -10.15 13.52
CA ARG A 26 -9.82 -9.78 14.93
C ARG A 26 -9.51 -8.29 15.13
N HIS A 27 -9.09 -7.61 14.06
CA HIS A 27 -8.68 -6.21 14.13
C HIS A 27 -9.39 -5.44 13.03
N SER A 28 -10.03 -4.33 13.39
CA SER A 28 -10.81 -3.53 12.44
C SER A 28 -9.95 -2.60 11.58
N SER A 29 -8.71 -2.40 11.92
CA SER A 29 -7.84 -1.43 11.24
C SER A 29 -6.55 -2.09 10.76
N VAL A 30 -6.69 -3.07 9.88
CA VAL A 30 -5.56 -3.77 9.27
C VAL A 30 -5.25 -3.14 7.91
N PHE A 31 -4.00 -2.73 7.75
CA PHE A 31 -3.46 -2.26 6.47
C PHE A 31 -2.58 -3.38 5.91
N LEU A 32 -2.95 -3.86 4.75
CA LEU A 32 -2.34 -5.05 4.15
C LEU A 32 -1.53 -4.68 2.91
N ASP A 33 -0.29 -5.16 2.87
CA ASP A 33 0.53 -5.15 1.67
C ASP A 33 0.93 -6.59 1.39
N THR A 34 0.44 -7.17 0.31
CA THR A 34 0.67 -8.58 0.01
C THR A 34 1.06 -8.77 -1.46
N LYS A 35 1.91 -9.76 -1.69
CA LYS A 35 2.26 -10.24 -3.03
C LYS A 35 1.37 -11.40 -3.47
N LYS A 36 0.49 -11.88 -2.59
CA LYS A 36 -0.44 -12.95 -2.92
C LYS A 36 -1.52 -12.44 -3.86
N GLU A 37 -2.03 -13.33 -4.70
CA GLU A 37 -3.23 -13.04 -5.46
C GLU A 37 -4.39 -12.81 -4.49
N LEU A 38 -5.11 -11.71 -4.66
CA LEU A 38 -6.20 -11.35 -3.76
C LEU A 38 -7.42 -12.24 -3.97
N ASP A 39 -8.09 -12.56 -2.88
CA ASP A 39 -9.35 -13.32 -2.89
C ASP A 39 -10.17 -12.87 -1.67
N THR A 40 -11.25 -13.59 -1.40
CA THR A 40 -12.18 -13.25 -0.31
C THR A 40 -11.52 -13.18 1.06
N TRP A 41 -10.40 -13.85 1.28
CA TRP A 41 -9.65 -13.77 2.53
C TRP A 41 -9.18 -12.35 2.88
N ALA A 42 -9.14 -11.46 1.91
CA ALA A 42 -8.69 -10.07 2.11
C ALA A 42 -9.83 -9.09 2.42
N PHE A 43 -11.08 -9.53 2.40
CA PHE A 43 -12.24 -8.65 2.54
C PHE A 43 -12.27 -7.82 3.82
N ASP A 44 -11.79 -8.37 4.92
CA ASP A 44 -11.86 -7.70 6.22
C ASP A 44 -10.70 -6.75 6.47
N ALA A 45 -9.72 -6.67 5.58
CA ALA A 45 -8.70 -5.65 5.67
C ALA A 45 -9.33 -4.26 5.49
N LYS A 46 -8.83 -3.27 6.21
CA LYS A 46 -9.34 -1.92 6.08
C LYS A 46 -8.88 -1.30 4.76
N TYR A 47 -7.60 -1.39 4.46
CA TYR A 47 -7.02 -0.96 3.20
C TYR A 47 -5.97 -1.96 2.75
N ILE A 48 -5.86 -2.10 1.42
CA ILE A 48 -4.94 -3.05 0.79
C ILE A 48 -4.10 -2.27 -0.22
N LYS A 49 -2.78 -2.28 -0.01
CA LYS A 49 -1.85 -1.67 -0.94
C LYS A 49 -1.34 -2.73 -1.91
N ILE A 50 -1.43 -2.46 -3.19
CA ILE A 50 -0.90 -3.32 -4.25
C ILE A 50 -0.26 -2.48 -5.34
N ASN A 51 0.60 -3.10 -6.16
CA ASN A 51 1.18 -2.42 -7.32
C ASN A 51 0.41 -2.79 -8.59
N ASN A 52 0.81 -2.23 -9.74
CA ASN A 52 0.14 -2.47 -11.01
C ASN A 52 0.12 -3.95 -11.39
N PHE A 53 1.22 -4.66 -11.18
CA PHE A 53 1.30 -6.08 -11.50
C PHE A 53 0.31 -6.89 -10.67
N GLU A 54 0.25 -6.62 -9.38
CA GLU A 54 -0.66 -7.30 -8.46
C GLU A 54 -2.12 -6.96 -8.75
N ALA A 55 -2.39 -5.72 -9.11
CA ALA A 55 -3.73 -5.28 -9.48
C ALA A 55 -4.22 -5.98 -10.75
N GLU A 56 -3.37 -6.14 -11.74
CA GLU A 56 -3.70 -6.83 -12.97
C GLU A 56 -3.99 -8.31 -12.71
N ARG A 57 -3.17 -8.96 -11.90
CA ARG A 57 -3.33 -10.37 -11.54
C ARG A 57 -4.62 -10.63 -10.75
N SER A 58 -5.07 -9.66 -9.96
CA SER A 58 -6.24 -9.77 -9.10
C SER A 58 -7.38 -8.85 -9.53
N CYS A 59 -7.50 -8.56 -10.82
CA CYS A 59 -8.39 -7.50 -11.31
C CYS A 59 -9.84 -7.65 -10.89
N VAL A 60 -10.37 -8.88 -10.83
CA VAL A 60 -11.75 -9.13 -10.41
C VAL A 60 -11.94 -8.75 -8.95
N MET A 61 -11.01 -9.15 -8.09
CA MET A 61 -11.06 -8.82 -6.67
C MET A 61 -10.82 -7.35 -6.40
N VAL A 62 -9.93 -6.71 -7.17
CA VAL A 62 -9.69 -5.27 -7.06
C VAL A 62 -10.99 -4.50 -7.33
N GLU A 63 -11.74 -4.91 -8.34
CA GLU A 63 -13.02 -4.31 -8.65
C GLU A 63 -14.03 -4.49 -7.52
N HIS A 64 -14.09 -5.69 -6.95
CA HIS A 64 -14.97 -5.98 -5.82
C HIS A 64 -14.61 -5.21 -4.56
N LEU A 65 -13.32 -5.09 -4.25
CA LEU A 65 -12.84 -4.42 -3.04
C LEU A 65 -12.99 -2.90 -3.13
N GLY A 66 -13.00 -2.36 -4.35
CA GLY A 66 -13.26 -0.95 -4.60
C GLY A 66 -12.33 -0.01 -3.85
N GLU A 67 -12.90 0.85 -3.01
CA GLU A 67 -12.14 1.88 -2.29
C GLU A 67 -11.20 1.34 -1.20
N LYS A 68 -11.23 0.06 -0.92
CA LYS A 68 -10.24 -0.54 -0.01
C LYS A 68 -8.87 -0.68 -0.66
N VAL A 69 -8.80 -0.68 -1.98
CA VAL A 69 -7.55 -0.91 -2.71
C VAL A 69 -6.85 0.41 -3.01
N ILE A 70 -5.59 0.48 -2.62
CA ILE A 70 -4.69 1.59 -2.92
C ILE A 70 -3.62 1.04 -3.85
N GLN A 71 -3.61 1.49 -5.09
CA GLN A 71 -2.73 0.95 -6.12
C GLN A 71 -1.57 1.89 -6.39
N THR A 72 -0.35 1.41 -6.13
CA THR A 72 0.84 2.17 -6.50
C THR A 72 1.17 1.92 -7.96
N CYS A 73 1.40 3.00 -8.71
CA CYS A 73 1.53 2.99 -10.16
C CYS A 73 2.92 3.46 -10.62
N GLY A 74 3.96 3.08 -9.89
CA GLY A 74 5.33 3.45 -10.24
C GLY A 74 5.50 4.96 -10.30
N SER A 75 6.08 5.44 -11.41
CA SER A 75 6.33 6.87 -11.61
C SER A 75 5.05 7.70 -11.79
N ASP A 76 3.92 7.05 -12.05
CA ASP A 76 2.65 7.77 -12.22
C ASP A 76 1.99 8.15 -10.89
N GLY A 77 2.43 7.56 -9.79
CA GLY A 77 1.91 7.88 -8.47
C GLY A 77 1.01 6.80 -7.90
N VAL A 78 -0.12 7.19 -7.37
CA VAL A 78 -1.04 6.28 -6.66
C VAL A 78 -2.46 6.47 -7.21
N PHE A 79 -3.12 5.36 -7.48
CA PHE A 79 -4.51 5.34 -7.92
C PHE A 79 -5.39 4.85 -6.78
N TRP A 80 -6.43 5.61 -6.45
CA TRP A 80 -7.38 5.24 -5.42
C TRP A 80 -8.77 5.80 -5.75
N ASN A 81 -9.76 4.92 -5.71
CA ASN A 81 -11.18 5.30 -5.85
C ASN A 81 -11.47 6.20 -7.06
N GLY A 82 -10.88 5.85 -8.20
CA GLY A 82 -11.09 6.59 -9.45
C GLY A 82 -10.19 7.80 -9.65
N ASP A 83 -9.37 8.16 -8.66
CA ASP A 83 -8.50 9.33 -8.72
C ASP A 83 -7.03 8.94 -8.74
N LEU A 84 -6.26 9.62 -9.57
CA LEU A 84 -4.81 9.46 -9.60
C LEU A 84 -4.17 10.56 -8.74
N PHE A 85 -3.30 10.14 -7.83
CA PHE A 85 -2.48 11.02 -6.99
C PHE A 85 -1.07 11.01 -7.58
N PRO A 86 -0.70 12.01 -8.40
CA PRO A 86 0.56 11.95 -9.13
C PRO A 86 1.77 12.19 -8.24
N VAL A 87 2.91 11.65 -8.66
CA VAL A 87 4.20 11.97 -8.07
C VAL A 87 4.65 13.30 -8.67
N LYS A 88 5.09 14.21 -7.80
CA LYS A 88 5.48 15.56 -8.19
C LYS A 88 6.71 15.58 -9.10
N ASP A 89 7.69 14.76 -8.77
CA ASP A 89 8.93 14.61 -9.54
C ASP A 89 8.99 13.18 -10.08
N LYS A 90 8.69 13.03 -11.35
CA LYS A 90 8.61 11.71 -12.00
C LYS A 90 10.00 11.13 -12.34
N VAL A 91 10.96 11.34 -11.47
CA VAL A 91 12.33 10.95 -11.75
C VAL A 91 12.54 9.46 -11.51
N GLU A 92 11.79 8.88 -10.56
CA GLU A 92 11.91 7.48 -10.21
C GLU A 92 10.55 6.90 -9.82
N THR A 93 10.52 5.59 -9.61
CA THR A 93 9.27 4.87 -9.37
C THR A 93 9.06 4.55 -7.89
N LEU A 94 7.80 4.44 -7.48
CA LEU A 94 7.44 3.98 -6.14
C LEU A 94 7.75 2.49 -5.93
N ASP A 95 8.15 1.79 -6.98
CA ASP A 95 8.50 0.38 -6.90
C ASP A 95 9.97 0.15 -6.52
N VAL A 96 10.72 1.22 -6.32
CA VAL A 96 12.10 1.13 -5.82
C VAL A 96 12.08 0.56 -4.40
N SER A 97 13.05 -0.30 -4.12
CA SER A 97 13.17 -0.96 -2.81
C SER A 97 13.15 0.06 -1.67
N GLY A 98 12.29 -0.16 -0.71
CA GLY A 98 12.10 0.72 0.45
C GLY A 98 11.03 1.79 0.27
N ALA A 99 10.70 2.18 -0.96
CA ALA A 99 9.68 3.19 -1.21
C ALA A 99 8.29 2.68 -0.84
N GLY A 100 7.99 1.42 -1.17
CA GLY A 100 6.71 0.80 -0.82
C GLY A 100 6.49 0.68 0.67
N ASP A 101 7.54 0.30 1.41
CA ASP A 101 7.47 0.19 2.87
C ASP A 101 7.31 1.57 3.51
N THR A 102 8.01 2.57 3.00
CA THR A 102 7.87 3.96 3.46
C THR A 102 6.47 4.48 3.19
N PHE A 103 5.92 4.18 2.02
CA PHE A 103 4.55 4.56 1.67
C PHE A 103 3.56 4.00 2.68
N LEU A 104 3.63 2.70 2.94
CA LEU A 104 2.69 2.03 3.83
C LEU A 104 2.78 2.58 5.26
N ALA A 105 3.99 2.73 5.78
CA ALA A 105 4.20 3.26 7.12
C ALA A 105 3.66 4.69 7.25
N ALA A 106 3.97 5.55 6.28
CA ALA A 106 3.50 6.94 6.27
C ALA A 106 1.98 7.02 6.15
N LEU A 107 1.39 6.15 5.34
CA LEU A 107 -0.06 6.06 5.17
C LEU A 107 -0.75 5.80 6.52
N VAL A 108 -0.27 4.82 7.26
CA VAL A 108 -0.87 4.44 8.54
C VAL A 108 -0.70 5.54 9.58
N VAL A 109 0.49 6.12 9.65
CA VAL A 109 0.77 7.22 10.60
C VAL A 109 -0.17 8.39 10.36
N ARG A 110 -0.30 8.83 9.13
CA ARG A 110 -1.17 9.96 8.80
C ARG A 110 -2.64 9.62 9.03
N TYR A 111 -3.06 8.42 8.63
CA TYR A 111 -4.43 7.96 8.85
C TYR A 111 -4.77 7.93 10.35
N SER A 112 -3.81 7.56 11.20
CA SER A 112 -4.03 7.54 12.64
C SER A 112 -4.30 8.95 13.20
N GLN A 113 -3.79 9.97 12.52
CA GLN A 113 -3.92 11.36 12.96
C GLN A 113 -5.25 11.98 12.53
N ASP A 114 -5.66 11.81 11.27
CA ASP A 114 -6.82 12.53 10.73
C ASP A 114 -7.97 11.64 10.25
N LYS A 115 -7.77 10.32 10.17
CA LYS A 115 -8.78 9.34 9.70
C LYS A 115 -9.29 9.61 8.29
N LYS A 116 -8.49 10.32 7.46
CA LYS A 116 -8.85 10.65 6.07
C LYS A 116 -7.88 9.96 5.12
N ILE A 117 -8.39 8.98 4.39
CA ILE A 117 -7.53 8.18 3.52
C ILE A 117 -6.93 8.99 2.37
N ALA A 118 -7.68 9.90 1.76
CA ALA A 118 -7.16 10.72 0.67
C ALA A 118 -5.97 11.59 1.11
N SER A 119 -6.10 12.22 2.26
CA SER A 119 -5.02 12.99 2.88
C SER A 119 -3.81 12.11 3.19
N SER A 120 -4.07 10.91 3.69
CA SER A 120 -3.04 9.93 4.03
C SER A 120 -2.28 9.46 2.80
N ILE A 121 -2.98 9.24 1.69
CA ILE A 121 -2.37 8.85 0.41
C ILE A 121 -1.45 9.96 -0.09
N LYS A 122 -1.90 11.21 -0.06
CA LYS A 122 -1.08 12.34 -0.49
C LYS A 122 0.20 12.45 0.34
N TYR A 123 0.07 12.32 1.64
CA TYR A 123 1.21 12.38 2.55
C TYR A 123 2.19 11.21 2.29
N ALA A 124 1.66 10.01 2.17
CA ALA A 124 2.46 8.81 1.93
C ALA A 124 3.20 8.89 0.59
N ASN A 125 2.52 9.38 -0.44
CA ASN A 125 3.10 9.56 -1.77
C ASN A 125 4.30 10.52 -1.72
N LYS A 126 4.14 11.62 -0.98
CA LYS A 126 5.20 12.60 -0.79
C LYS A 126 6.39 12.01 -0.04
N GLN A 127 6.16 11.25 1.03
CA GLN A 127 7.24 10.65 1.82
C GLN A 127 7.98 9.58 1.01
N ALA A 128 7.28 8.74 0.27
CA ALA A 128 7.90 7.74 -0.58
C ALA A 128 8.75 8.37 -1.68
N SER A 129 8.28 9.47 -2.26
CA SER A 129 9.03 10.21 -3.28
C SER A 129 10.33 10.78 -2.72
N LYS A 130 10.33 11.22 -1.48
CA LYS A 130 11.54 11.70 -0.82
C LYS A 130 12.60 10.61 -0.66
N VAL A 131 12.19 9.38 -0.34
CA VAL A 131 13.11 8.24 -0.24
C VAL A 131 13.76 7.95 -1.57
N VAL A 132 12.96 7.91 -2.64
CA VAL A 132 13.44 7.68 -3.99
C VAL A 132 14.43 8.76 -4.41
N SER A 133 14.05 10.02 -4.22
CA SER A 133 14.89 11.18 -4.55
C SER A 133 16.21 11.15 -3.77
N LYS A 134 16.15 10.83 -2.49
CA LYS A 134 17.34 10.74 -1.64
C LYS A 134 18.28 9.64 -2.12
N ARG A 135 17.75 8.49 -2.56
CA ARG A 135 18.56 7.42 -3.12
C ARG A 135 19.25 7.83 -4.41
N GLY A 136 18.53 8.53 -5.28
CA GLY A 136 19.10 9.04 -6.53
C GLY A 136 20.22 10.03 -6.30
N THR A 137 20.13 10.86 -5.27
CA THR A 137 21.14 11.86 -4.93
C THR A 137 22.27 11.33 -4.08
N SER A 138 22.07 10.22 -3.40
CA SER A 138 23.06 9.63 -2.50
C SER A 138 23.81 8.47 -3.10
N VAL A 139 23.73 8.29 -4.40
CA VAL A 139 24.47 7.25 -5.09
C VAL A 139 25.96 7.48 -4.86
N PRO A 140 26.66 6.50 -4.32
CA PRO A 140 28.11 6.66 -4.12
C PRO A 140 28.78 6.79 -5.46
N ASP A 141 29.69 7.63 -5.45
CA ASP A 141 30.48 7.93 -6.64
C ASP A 141 31.40 6.77 -7.00
#